data_a49dfada78ef2d70ffd57e3b84a87d51
#
_entry.id   a49dfada78ef2d70ffd57e3b84a87d51
#
_cell.length_a   1.000
_cell.length_b   1.000
_cell.length_c   1.000
_cell.angle_alpha   90.00
_cell.angle_beta   90.00
_cell.angle_gamma   90.00
#
_symmetry.space_group_name_H-M   'P 1'
#
loop_
_entity.id
_entity.type
_entity.pdbx_description
1 polymer ?
#
loop_
_entity_poly.entity_id
_entity_poly.type
_entity_poly.pdbx_seq_one_letter_code
_entity_poly.pdbx_strand_id
1 'polypeptide(L)'
;LKMILLQDKLLATRPEFRLGHWIEEARNLGKTAAEKDLYEWNARVQITTWGNRVCADDGGLRDYGHKEWQGLLKDFYYKRWSTYMKALADQMAACTNIDYEALGSGKNAGKTSAELFQLALPSAPKIDWYALEEPWTLQKNPYSSKPEGNPADIAKEVIHFIK
;
A
#
# COMPACT_ATOMS: atom_id res chain seq x y z
N LEU A 1 -7.40 1.57 8.01
CA LEU A 1 -7.33 0.38 7.14
C LEU A 1 -8.70 -0.09 6.67
N LYS A 2 -9.73 -0.13 7.54
CA LYS A 2 -11.09 -0.53 7.13
C LYS A 2 -11.65 0.33 6.00
N MET A 3 -11.38 1.64 5.99
CA MET A 3 -11.81 2.55 4.92
C MET A 3 -11.25 2.17 3.55
N ILE A 4 -10.02 1.67 3.46
CA ILE A 4 -9.43 1.19 2.19
C ILE A 4 -10.27 0.05 1.61
N LEU A 5 -10.71 -0.89 2.47
CA LEU A 5 -11.53 -2.02 2.05
C LEU A 5 -12.96 -1.59 1.66
N LEU A 6 -13.51 -0.59 2.32
CA LEU A 6 -14.82 -0.02 1.96
C LEU A 6 -14.74 0.76 0.64
N GLN A 7 -13.65 1.49 0.42
CA GLN A 7 -13.38 2.16 -0.86
C GLN A 7 -13.24 1.13 -1.99
N ASP A 8 -12.50 0.04 -1.77
CA ASP A 8 -12.38 -1.06 -2.74
C ASP A 8 -13.76 -1.62 -3.14
N LYS A 9 -14.62 -1.88 -2.16
CA LYS A 9 -16.01 -2.33 -2.41
C LYS A 9 -16.82 -1.30 -3.20
N LEU A 10 -16.69 -0.01 -2.87
CA LEU A 10 -17.42 1.05 -3.57
C LEU A 10 -16.98 1.15 -5.03
N LEU A 11 -15.69 1.13 -5.28
CA LEU A 11 -15.12 1.17 -6.63
C LEU A 11 -15.47 -0.09 -7.44
N ALA A 12 -15.73 -1.23 -6.79
CA ALA A 12 -16.20 -2.45 -7.45
C ALA A 12 -17.53 -2.27 -8.19
N THR A 13 -18.34 -1.28 -7.82
CA THR A 13 -19.65 -1.03 -8.43
C THR A 13 -19.58 -0.36 -9.80
N ARG A 14 -18.39 0.08 -10.22
CA ARG A 14 -18.18 0.84 -11.46
C ARG A 14 -17.11 0.17 -12.33
N PRO A 15 -17.39 -0.10 -13.60
CA PRO A 15 -16.45 -0.79 -14.49
C PRO A 15 -15.16 -0.01 -14.68
N GLU A 16 -15.20 1.32 -14.67
CA GLU A 16 -14.07 2.22 -14.92
C GLU A 16 -12.97 2.11 -13.84
N PHE A 17 -13.32 1.62 -12.66
CA PHE A 17 -12.41 1.50 -11.52
C PHE A 17 -12.03 0.06 -11.19
N ARG A 18 -12.20 -0.85 -12.12
CA ARG A 18 -11.89 -2.26 -11.89
C ARG A 18 -10.51 -2.64 -12.46
N LEU A 19 -9.64 -3.13 -11.58
CA LEU A 19 -8.35 -3.69 -11.97
C LEU A 19 -8.50 -4.83 -13.00
N GLY A 20 -9.57 -5.61 -12.87
CA GLY A 20 -9.88 -6.69 -13.80
C GLY A 20 -10.03 -6.22 -15.23
N HIS A 21 -10.63 -5.06 -15.46
CA HIS A 21 -10.75 -4.47 -16.79
C HIS A 21 -9.38 -4.13 -17.39
N TRP A 22 -8.52 -3.46 -16.62
CA TRP A 22 -7.14 -3.13 -17.04
C TRP A 22 -6.33 -4.38 -17.41
N ILE A 23 -6.41 -5.43 -16.58
CA ILE A 23 -5.70 -6.69 -16.81
C ILE A 23 -6.27 -7.43 -18.02
N GLU A 24 -7.58 -7.49 -18.16
CA GLU A 24 -8.25 -8.14 -19.30
C GLU A 24 -7.85 -7.47 -20.62
N GLU A 25 -7.87 -6.15 -20.71
CA GLU A 25 -7.43 -5.41 -21.89
C GLU A 25 -5.98 -5.70 -22.25
N ALA A 26 -5.08 -5.70 -21.26
CA ALA A 26 -3.67 -6.05 -21.49
C ALA A 26 -3.51 -7.48 -22.01
N ARG A 27 -4.22 -8.46 -21.45
CA ARG A 27 -4.18 -9.85 -21.90
C ARG A 27 -4.74 -10.04 -23.31
N ASN A 28 -5.74 -9.25 -23.70
CA ASN A 28 -6.34 -9.31 -25.03
C ASN A 28 -5.40 -8.88 -26.15
N LEU A 29 -4.31 -8.17 -25.85
CA LEU A 29 -3.25 -7.85 -26.81
C LEU A 29 -2.40 -9.09 -27.18
N GLY A 30 -2.35 -10.09 -26.30
CA GLY A 30 -1.56 -11.30 -26.50
C GLY A 30 -2.31 -12.35 -27.34
N LYS A 31 -1.60 -13.02 -28.22
CA LYS A 31 -2.12 -14.13 -29.06
C LYS A 31 -1.90 -15.50 -28.40
N THR A 32 -0.77 -15.68 -27.73
CA THR A 32 -0.40 -16.91 -27.04
C THR A 32 -0.59 -16.76 -25.51
N ALA A 33 -0.64 -17.87 -24.77
CA ALA A 33 -0.71 -17.84 -23.31
C ALA A 33 0.49 -17.09 -22.70
N ALA A 34 1.70 -17.30 -23.25
CA ALA A 34 2.91 -16.64 -22.78
C ALA A 34 2.86 -15.12 -23.00
N GLU A 35 2.37 -14.65 -24.14
CA GLU A 35 2.18 -13.23 -24.43
C GLU A 35 1.14 -12.60 -23.48
N LYS A 36 0.02 -13.29 -23.26
CA LYS A 36 -1.02 -12.84 -22.31
C LYS A 36 -0.46 -12.69 -20.91
N ASP A 37 0.34 -13.63 -20.47
CA ASP A 37 0.97 -13.59 -19.15
C ASP A 37 2.03 -12.47 -19.05
N LEU A 38 2.79 -12.23 -20.10
CA LEU A 38 3.77 -11.15 -20.18
C LEU A 38 3.07 -9.78 -20.14
N TYR A 39 1.99 -9.61 -20.90
CA TYR A 39 1.25 -8.35 -20.93
C TYR A 39 0.50 -8.08 -19.60
N GLU A 40 -0.04 -9.10 -18.94
CA GLU A 40 -0.58 -8.97 -17.59
C GLU A 40 0.49 -8.52 -16.61
N TRP A 41 1.66 -9.18 -16.59
CA TRP A 41 2.78 -8.78 -15.71
C TRP A 41 3.17 -7.32 -15.97
N ASN A 42 3.34 -6.94 -17.23
CA ASN A 42 3.69 -5.57 -17.60
C ASN A 42 2.62 -4.56 -17.15
N ALA A 43 1.35 -4.88 -17.33
CA ALA A 43 0.23 -4.05 -16.89
C ALA A 43 0.21 -3.85 -15.36
N ARG A 44 0.54 -4.89 -14.58
CA ARG A 44 0.67 -4.82 -13.12
C ARG A 44 1.86 -3.96 -12.70
N VAL A 45 3.02 -4.14 -13.34
CA VAL A 45 4.22 -3.36 -13.07
C VAL A 45 4.00 -1.87 -13.33
N GLN A 46 3.36 -1.52 -14.45
CA GLN A 46 3.11 -0.12 -14.81
C GLN A 46 2.31 0.67 -13.78
N ILE A 47 1.41 0.02 -13.04
CA ILE A 47 0.55 0.69 -12.05
C ILE A 47 1.05 0.55 -10.63
N THR A 48 2.23 -0.06 -10.41
CA THR A 48 2.76 -0.34 -9.07
C THR A 48 4.26 -0.07 -8.97
N THR A 49 5.11 -1.07 -9.19
CA THR A 49 6.57 -0.97 -9.00
C THR A 49 7.29 -0.18 -10.10
N TRP A 50 6.66 0.01 -11.24
CA TRP A 50 7.17 0.71 -12.42
C TRP A 50 8.42 0.11 -13.08
N GLY A 51 8.90 -1.02 -12.60
CA GLY A 51 10.05 -1.72 -13.14
C GLY A 51 10.66 -2.72 -12.18
N ASN A 52 11.89 -3.08 -12.42
CA ASN A 52 12.68 -3.90 -11.51
C ASN A 52 13.19 -3.08 -10.31
N ARG A 53 13.85 -3.74 -9.35
CA ARG A 53 14.34 -3.09 -8.13
C ARG A 53 15.18 -1.83 -8.41
N VAL A 54 16.11 -1.90 -9.37
CA VAL A 54 16.97 -0.76 -9.69
C VAL A 54 16.14 0.43 -10.17
N CYS A 55 15.24 0.22 -11.12
CA CYS A 55 14.35 1.28 -11.60
C CYS A 55 13.44 1.83 -10.51
N ALA A 56 12.93 0.96 -9.64
CA ALA A 56 12.02 1.36 -8.56
C ALA A 56 12.73 2.14 -7.45
N ASP A 57 13.96 1.77 -7.11
CA ASP A 57 14.72 2.39 -6.03
C ASP A 57 15.46 3.66 -6.49
N ASP A 58 16.11 3.63 -7.64
CA ASP A 58 16.92 4.74 -8.16
C ASP A 58 16.07 5.78 -8.91
N GLY A 59 15.06 5.33 -9.65
CA GLY A 59 14.23 6.20 -10.47
C GLY A 59 13.19 7.01 -9.69
N GLY A 60 12.85 6.61 -8.48
CA GLY A 60 11.84 7.27 -7.64
C GLY A 60 10.43 7.31 -8.26
N LEU A 61 10.19 6.54 -9.33
CA LEU A 61 8.92 6.54 -10.07
C LEU A 61 7.92 5.50 -9.58
N ARG A 62 8.27 4.79 -8.52
CA ARG A 62 7.38 3.81 -7.89
C ARG A 62 6.01 4.43 -7.62
N ASP A 63 4.95 3.71 -8.03
CA ASP A 63 3.58 4.15 -7.86
C ASP A 63 3.23 5.45 -8.64
N TYR A 64 3.90 5.66 -9.75
CA TYR A 64 3.61 6.77 -10.63
C TYR A 64 2.18 6.69 -11.16
N GLY A 65 1.39 7.68 -10.83
CA GLY A 65 -0.01 7.76 -11.24
C GLY A 65 -1.02 7.20 -10.26
N HIS A 66 -0.61 6.63 -9.15
CA HIS A 66 -1.42 6.24 -7.97
C HIS A 66 -2.88 5.86 -8.32
N LYS A 67 -3.09 4.63 -8.79
CA LYS A 67 -4.42 4.18 -9.23
C LYS A 67 -5.22 3.60 -8.07
N GLU A 68 -6.23 4.32 -7.63
CA GLU A 68 -7.19 3.83 -6.64
C GLU A 68 -8.27 2.98 -7.32
N TRP A 69 -7.93 1.75 -7.69
CA TRP A 69 -8.85 0.83 -8.33
C TRP A 69 -9.25 -0.32 -7.42
N GLN A 70 -10.45 -0.83 -7.61
CA GLN A 70 -10.93 -2.06 -6.98
C GLN A 70 -9.97 -3.22 -7.28
N GLY A 71 -9.63 -3.99 -6.28
CA GLY A 71 -8.62 -5.05 -6.33
C GLY A 71 -7.22 -4.54 -6.01
N LEU A 72 -6.79 -3.42 -6.58
CA LEU A 72 -5.50 -2.81 -6.24
C LEU A 72 -5.49 -2.25 -4.82
N LEU A 73 -6.57 -1.57 -4.41
CA LEU A 73 -6.72 -1.07 -3.03
C LEU A 73 -6.64 -2.20 -2.01
N LYS A 74 -7.42 -3.28 -2.23
CA LYS A 74 -7.50 -4.41 -1.31
C LYS A 74 -6.20 -5.22 -1.24
N ASP A 75 -5.61 -5.56 -2.39
CA ASP A 75 -4.55 -6.56 -2.48
C ASP A 75 -3.14 -5.95 -2.50
N PHE A 76 -3.00 -4.67 -2.86
CA PHE A 76 -1.73 -3.98 -2.92
C PHE A 76 -1.62 -2.87 -1.87
N TYR A 77 -2.46 -1.83 -1.93
CA TYR A 77 -2.36 -0.69 -1.01
C TYR A 77 -2.71 -1.03 0.44
N TYR A 78 -3.68 -1.91 0.67
CA TYR A 78 -3.98 -2.37 2.03
C TYR A 78 -2.77 -3.02 2.70
N LYS A 79 -2.03 -3.86 1.95
CA LYS A 79 -0.81 -4.50 2.44
C LYS A 79 0.28 -3.47 2.76
N ARG A 80 0.49 -2.48 1.88
CA ARG A 80 1.43 -1.38 2.09
C ARG A 80 1.10 -0.63 3.38
N TRP A 81 -0.12 -0.14 3.51
CA TRP A 81 -0.57 0.62 4.66
C TRP A 81 -0.58 -0.18 5.96
N SER A 82 -1.02 -1.44 5.93
CA SER A 82 -1.02 -2.29 7.13
C SER A 82 0.39 -2.56 7.64
N THR A 83 1.35 -2.79 6.73
CA THR A 83 2.76 -2.97 7.09
C THR A 83 3.35 -1.70 7.71
N TYR A 84 3.10 -0.54 7.09
CA TYR A 84 3.57 0.75 7.62
C TYR A 84 2.97 1.07 8.98
N MET A 85 1.65 0.96 9.12
CA MET A 85 0.96 1.24 10.37
C MET A 85 1.39 0.31 11.51
N LYS A 86 1.65 -0.97 11.20
CA LYS A 86 2.21 -1.89 12.19
C LYS A 86 3.59 -1.44 12.65
N ALA A 87 4.50 -1.16 11.71
CA ALA A 87 5.84 -0.70 12.03
C ALA A 87 5.84 0.61 12.84
N LEU A 88 4.93 1.55 12.50
CA LEU A 88 4.75 2.79 13.26
C LEU A 88 4.24 2.51 14.67
N ALA A 89 3.25 1.63 14.84
CA ALA A 89 2.73 1.25 16.16
C ALA A 89 3.80 0.60 17.04
N ASP A 90 4.62 -0.28 16.46
CA ASP A 90 5.75 -0.91 17.15
C ASP A 90 6.77 0.15 17.63
N GLN A 91 7.07 1.15 16.80
CA GLN A 91 7.94 2.28 17.19
C GLN A 91 7.33 3.16 18.28
N MET A 92 6.04 3.47 18.16
CA MET A 92 5.34 4.26 19.20
C MET A 92 5.32 3.53 20.56
N ALA A 93 5.09 2.21 20.54
CA ALA A 93 5.17 1.39 21.75
C ALA A 93 6.57 1.40 22.39
N ALA A 94 7.62 1.39 21.57
CA ALA A 94 8.99 1.53 22.07
C ALA A 94 9.25 2.92 22.68
N CYS A 95 8.65 4.00 22.15
CA CYS A 95 8.77 5.36 22.69
C CYS A 95 8.10 5.53 24.06
N THR A 96 7.03 4.80 24.36
CA THR A 96 6.33 4.91 25.65
C THR A 96 7.15 4.39 26.83
N ASN A 97 8.18 3.61 26.60
CA ASN A 97 9.05 3.02 27.60
C ASN A 97 10.41 3.74 27.73
N ILE A 98 10.52 5.00 27.26
CA ILE A 98 11.76 5.76 27.36
C ILE A 98 12.02 6.15 28.78
N ASP A 99 13.16 5.71 29.32
CA ASP A 99 13.69 6.23 30.59
C ASP A 99 14.39 7.57 30.34
N TYR A 100 13.63 8.66 30.55
CA TYR A 100 14.13 10.02 30.36
C TYR A 100 15.20 10.41 31.38
N GLU A 101 15.24 9.79 32.56
CA GLU A 101 16.24 10.05 33.59
C GLU A 101 17.59 9.47 33.17
N ALA A 102 17.61 8.21 32.75
CA ALA A 102 18.80 7.60 32.18
C ALA A 102 19.27 8.27 30.88
N LEU A 103 18.35 8.63 29.98
CA LEU A 103 18.65 9.32 28.72
C LEU A 103 19.23 10.72 28.95
N GLY A 104 18.77 11.45 29.98
CA GLY A 104 19.21 12.80 30.34
C GLY A 104 20.52 12.85 31.12
N SER A 105 21.19 11.72 31.31
CA SER A 105 22.46 11.61 32.03
C SER A 105 23.69 11.69 31.10
N GLY A 106 24.86 11.78 31.69
CA GLY A 106 26.14 11.76 30.96
C GLY A 106 26.24 12.87 29.91
N LYS A 107 26.52 12.51 28.65
CA LYS A 107 26.68 13.46 27.53
C LYS A 107 25.41 14.27 27.21
N ASN A 108 24.26 13.85 27.70
CA ASN A 108 22.98 14.50 27.50
C ASN A 108 22.55 15.36 28.70
N ALA A 109 23.38 15.46 29.75
CA ALA A 109 23.10 16.27 30.93
C ALA A 109 22.84 17.73 30.54
N GLY A 110 21.78 18.30 31.08
CA GLY A 110 21.35 19.69 30.80
C GLY A 110 20.47 19.88 29.57
N LYS A 111 20.15 18.79 28.81
CA LYS A 111 19.16 18.86 27.74
C LYS A 111 17.75 18.98 28.28
N THR A 112 16.91 19.72 27.59
CA THR A 112 15.47 19.83 27.88
C THR A 112 14.75 18.53 27.55
N SER A 113 13.55 18.32 28.16
CA SER A 113 12.71 17.17 27.83
C SER A 113 12.38 17.06 26.35
N ALA A 114 12.22 18.19 25.64
CA ALA A 114 11.97 18.20 24.21
C ALA A 114 13.17 17.70 23.40
N GLU A 115 14.39 18.11 23.78
CA GLU A 115 15.63 17.63 23.14
C GLU A 115 15.87 16.14 23.39
N LEU A 116 15.59 15.67 24.62
CA LEU A 116 15.69 14.25 24.96
C LEU A 116 14.66 13.44 24.18
N PHE A 117 13.43 13.94 24.03
CA PHE A 117 12.40 13.29 23.21
C PHE A 117 12.85 13.16 21.75
N GLN A 118 13.44 14.21 21.17
CA GLN A 118 13.97 14.14 19.79
C GLN A 118 15.09 13.09 19.64
N LEU A 119 15.96 12.94 20.64
CA LEU A 119 17.01 11.92 20.65
C LEU A 119 16.45 10.50 20.79
N ALA A 120 15.31 10.36 21.48
CA ALA A 120 14.65 9.09 21.70
C ALA A 120 13.76 8.66 20.52
N LEU A 121 13.38 9.60 19.64
CA LEU A 121 12.56 9.27 18.49
C LEU A 121 13.27 8.22 17.61
N PRO A 122 12.62 7.08 17.38
CA PRO A 122 13.17 6.09 16.46
C PRO A 122 13.24 6.67 15.04
N SER A 123 14.23 6.25 14.27
CA SER A 123 14.25 6.56 12.85
C SER A 123 13.00 5.99 12.17
N ALA A 124 12.55 6.62 11.09
CA ALA A 124 11.43 6.11 10.29
C ALA A 124 11.59 4.62 9.97
N PRO A 125 10.49 3.83 9.94
CA PRO A 125 10.57 2.41 9.67
C PRO A 125 11.28 2.15 8.33
N LYS A 126 12.34 1.35 8.37
CA LYS A 126 13.03 0.91 7.15
C LYS A 126 12.30 -0.31 6.59
N ILE A 127 11.40 -0.07 5.65
CA ILE A 127 10.65 -1.14 4.98
C ILE A 127 11.21 -1.30 3.56
N ASP A 128 11.57 -2.53 3.20
CA ASP A 128 11.89 -2.86 1.81
C ASP A 128 10.59 -2.95 1.01
N TRP A 129 10.16 -1.80 0.49
CA TRP A 129 8.91 -1.67 -0.25
C TRP A 129 8.89 -2.52 -1.52
N TYR A 130 10.01 -2.62 -2.22
CA TYR A 130 10.09 -3.44 -3.42
C TYR A 130 9.87 -4.92 -3.11
N ALA A 131 10.56 -5.45 -2.11
CA ALA A 131 10.37 -6.85 -1.68
C ALA A 131 8.95 -7.12 -1.17
N LEU A 132 8.28 -6.12 -0.60
CA LEU A 132 6.88 -6.23 -0.19
C LEU A 132 5.91 -6.29 -1.38
N GLU A 133 6.19 -5.54 -2.43
CA GLU A 133 5.26 -5.23 -3.53
C GLU A 133 5.49 -6.08 -4.79
N GLU A 134 6.74 -6.42 -5.12
CA GLU A 134 7.06 -7.24 -6.29
C GLU A 134 6.26 -8.57 -6.36
N PRO A 135 6.08 -9.33 -5.26
CA PRO A 135 5.32 -10.58 -5.33
C PRO A 135 3.89 -10.42 -5.84
N TRP A 136 3.28 -9.24 -5.65
CA TRP A 136 1.95 -8.96 -6.20
C TRP A 136 1.98 -8.85 -7.74
N THR A 137 3.04 -8.28 -8.31
CA THR A 137 3.17 -8.16 -9.78
C THR A 137 3.30 -9.51 -10.47
N LEU A 138 3.83 -10.51 -9.76
CA LEU A 138 4.02 -11.87 -10.25
C LEU A 138 2.78 -12.77 -10.07
N GLN A 139 1.79 -12.32 -9.33
CA GLN A 139 0.55 -13.09 -9.12
C GLN A 139 -0.31 -13.11 -10.39
N LYS A 140 -1.07 -14.18 -10.54
CA LYS A 140 -2.08 -14.36 -11.59
C LYS A 140 -3.47 -14.47 -10.96
N ASN A 141 -3.77 -13.56 -10.02
CA ASN A 141 -5.09 -13.54 -9.39
C ASN A 141 -6.13 -13.09 -10.41
N PRO A 142 -7.21 -13.83 -10.59
CA PRO A 142 -8.31 -13.39 -11.43
C PRO A 142 -9.03 -12.21 -10.75
N TYR A 143 -9.17 -11.13 -11.49
CA TYR A 143 -10.01 -10.00 -11.11
C TYR A 143 -11.17 -9.90 -12.10
N SER A 144 -12.38 -9.75 -11.58
CA SER A 144 -13.55 -9.55 -12.45
C SER A 144 -13.49 -8.17 -13.10
N SER A 145 -13.76 -8.11 -14.40
CA SER A 145 -13.97 -6.84 -15.12
C SER A 145 -15.42 -6.30 -14.98
N LYS A 146 -16.33 -7.13 -14.48
CA LYS A 146 -17.75 -6.78 -14.36
C LYS A 146 -18.03 -6.06 -13.04
N PRO A 147 -18.89 -5.02 -13.04
CA PRO A 147 -19.31 -4.34 -11.82
C PRO A 147 -19.95 -5.32 -10.81
N GLU A 148 -19.70 -5.07 -9.53
CA GLU A 148 -20.21 -5.88 -8.42
C GLU A 148 -20.70 -4.98 -7.28
N GLY A 149 -21.77 -5.41 -6.61
CA GLY A 149 -22.32 -4.72 -5.44
C GLY A 149 -23.29 -3.57 -5.79
N ASN A 150 -23.92 -3.03 -4.73
CA ASN A 150 -24.84 -1.89 -4.81
C ASN A 150 -24.19 -0.69 -4.11
N PRO A 151 -23.92 0.42 -4.81
CA PRO A 151 -23.26 1.58 -4.21
C PRO A 151 -24.03 2.20 -3.04
N ALA A 152 -25.38 2.14 -3.06
CA ALA A 152 -26.20 2.69 -1.97
C ALA A 152 -26.05 1.88 -0.67
N ASP A 153 -25.93 0.57 -0.75
CA ASP A 153 -25.75 -0.28 0.43
C ASP A 153 -24.35 -0.13 0.99
N ILE A 154 -23.33 -0.03 0.14
CA ILE A 154 -21.95 0.24 0.56
C ILE A 154 -21.84 1.64 1.20
N ALA A 155 -22.51 2.65 0.66
CA ALA A 155 -22.56 3.99 1.25
C ALA A 155 -23.16 3.96 2.68
N LYS A 156 -24.21 3.17 2.93
CA LYS A 156 -24.76 2.97 4.28
C LYS A 156 -23.73 2.32 5.22
N GLU A 157 -22.99 1.32 4.73
CA GLU A 157 -21.92 0.68 5.51
C GLU A 157 -20.84 1.70 5.90
N VAL A 158 -20.43 2.57 4.97
CA VAL A 158 -19.46 3.65 5.22
C VAL A 158 -19.97 4.63 6.26
N ILE A 159 -21.21 5.11 6.12
CA ILE A 159 -21.84 6.05 7.07
C ILE A 159 -21.90 5.44 8.48
N HIS A 160 -22.28 4.18 8.57
CA HIS A 160 -22.33 3.48 9.86
C HIS A 160 -20.94 3.33 10.51
N PHE A 161 -19.88 3.20 9.70
CA PHE A 161 -18.52 3.09 10.20
C PHE A 161 -17.94 4.43 10.69
N ILE A 162 -18.36 5.56 10.10
CA ILE A 162 -17.85 6.89 10.45
C ILE A 162 -18.54 7.47 11.71
N LYS A 163 -19.79 7.05 11.99
CA LYS A 163 -20.53 7.42 13.20
C LYS A 163 -20.01 6.69 14.43
#